data_44e1fe5cba7938407472aa58484947b2
#
_entry.id   44e1fe5cba7938407472aa58484947b2
#
_cell.length_a   1.000
_cell.length_b   1.000
_cell.length_c   1.000
_cell.angle_alpha   90.00
_cell.angle_beta   90.00
_cell.angle_gamma   90.00
#
_symmetry.space_group_name_H-M   'P 1'
#
loop_
_entity.id
_entity.type
_entity.pdbx_description
1 polymer ?
#
loop_
_entity_poly.entity_id
_entity_poly.type
_entity_poly.pdbx_seq_one_letter_code
_entity_poly.pdbx_strand_id
1 'polypeptide(L)'
;MTKAKVILSWLAIVAAGLINGVLEDIMFIAVLVPAMPMSVDLTGDIFWYVTVPMAQLLALAVTGVFAWFFLGLAQIPRLVTFWLCWVLARVTFLLQVHNPVEDVAIYVLWTTFWCVLIGVLARVKGATAAELDDKG
;
A
#
# COMPACT_ATOMS: atom_id res chain seq x y z
N MET A 1 -2.78 9.29 -26.15
CA MET A 1 -3.08 7.97 -25.54
C MET A 1 -4.51 7.58 -25.89
N THR A 2 -4.74 6.35 -26.32
CA THR A 2 -6.10 5.88 -26.66
C THR A 2 -6.96 5.76 -25.40
N LYS A 3 -8.28 5.90 -25.53
CA LYS A 3 -9.22 5.73 -24.42
C LYS A 3 -9.08 4.36 -23.77
N ALA A 4 -8.83 3.31 -24.56
CA ALA A 4 -8.64 1.95 -24.04
C ALA A 4 -7.42 1.85 -23.11
N LYS A 5 -6.29 2.50 -23.46
CA LYS A 5 -5.09 2.51 -22.61
C LYS A 5 -5.31 3.27 -21.30
N VAL A 6 -6.05 4.37 -21.34
CA VAL A 6 -6.40 5.13 -20.12
C VAL A 6 -7.25 4.26 -19.18
N ILE A 7 -8.31 3.63 -19.70
CA ILE A 7 -9.18 2.76 -18.91
C ILE A 7 -8.37 1.60 -18.31
N LEU A 8 -7.53 0.96 -19.12
CA LEU A 8 -6.70 -0.16 -18.66
C LEU A 8 -5.74 0.27 -17.55
N SER A 9 -5.16 1.46 -17.66
CA SER A 9 -4.28 2.04 -16.63
C SER A 9 -5.02 2.23 -15.30
N TRP A 10 -6.25 2.74 -15.33
CA TRP A 10 -7.05 2.92 -14.12
C TRP A 10 -7.48 1.58 -13.51
N LEU A 11 -7.86 0.61 -14.35
CA LEU A 11 -8.17 -0.74 -13.87
C LEU A 11 -6.96 -1.40 -13.22
N ALA A 12 -5.77 -1.18 -13.76
CA ALA A 12 -4.53 -1.67 -13.18
C ALA A 12 -4.26 -1.07 -11.79
N ILE A 13 -4.57 0.21 -11.59
CA ILE A 13 -4.43 0.86 -10.28
C ILE A 13 -5.41 0.26 -9.25
N VAL A 14 -6.66 0.07 -9.65
CA VAL A 14 -7.67 -0.58 -8.80
C VAL A 14 -7.23 -1.99 -8.44
N ALA A 15 -6.80 -2.78 -9.41
CA ALA A 15 -6.31 -4.13 -9.18
C ALA A 15 -5.10 -4.15 -8.25
N ALA A 16 -4.14 -3.24 -8.45
CA ALA A 16 -2.94 -3.13 -7.61
C ALA A 16 -3.29 -2.82 -6.15
N GLY A 17 -4.23 -1.90 -5.91
CA GLY A 17 -4.69 -1.59 -4.56
C GLY A 17 -5.34 -2.79 -3.87
N LEU A 18 -6.23 -3.49 -4.57
CA LEU A 18 -6.89 -4.69 -4.04
C LEU A 18 -5.89 -5.83 -3.78
N ILE A 19 -4.99 -6.07 -4.72
CA ILE A 19 -3.93 -7.09 -4.59
C ILE A 19 -3.01 -6.76 -3.42
N ASN A 20 -2.66 -5.49 -3.23
CA ASN A 20 -1.82 -5.08 -2.11
C ASN A 20 -2.48 -5.41 -0.76
N GLY A 21 -3.78 -5.21 -0.63
CA GLY A 21 -4.52 -5.60 0.57
C GLY A 21 -4.47 -7.11 0.84
N VAL A 22 -4.55 -7.93 -0.19
CA VAL A 22 -4.44 -9.39 -0.07
C VAL A 22 -3.01 -9.81 0.24
N LEU A 23 -2.02 -9.22 -0.42
CA LEU A 23 -0.60 -9.51 -0.17
C LEU A 23 -0.18 -9.17 1.26
N GLU A 24 -0.78 -8.17 1.85
CA GLU A 24 -0.54 -7.83 3.24
C GLU A 24 -0.82 -9.00 4.18
N ASP A 25 -1.93 -9.71 3.98
CA ASP A 25 -2.24 -10.92 4.74
C ASP A 25 -1.24 -12.04 4.48
N ILE A 26 -0.88 -12.24 3.23
CA ILE A 26 0.09 -13.26 2.84
C ILE A 26 1.44 -12.99 3.48
N MET A 27 1.90 -11.74 3.46
CA MET A 27 3.17 -11.35 4.07
C MET A 27 3.13 -11.49 5.60
N PHE A 28 2.01 -11.17 6.22
CA PHE A 28 1.84 -11.37 7.65
C PHE A 28 1.97 -12.86 8.01
N ILE A 29 1.21 -13.72 7.35
CA ILE A 29 1.15 -15.15 7.67
C ILE A 29 2.44 -15.88 7.26
N ALA A 30 2.97 -15.61 6.06
CA ALA A 30 4.07 -16.38 5.50
C ALA A 30 5.45 -15.91 5.96
N VAL A 31 5.61 -14.63 6.29
CA VAL A 31 6.91 -14.03 6.61
C VAL A 31 7.01 -13.60 8.07
N LEU A 32 6.06 -12.79 8.53
CA LEU A 32 6.16 -12.20 9.86
C LEU A 32 5.86 -13.18 10.99
N VAL A 33 4.82 -13.97 10.88
CA VAL A 33 4.45 -14.95 11.91
C VAL A 33 5.59 -15.96 12.16
N PRO A 34 6.19 -16.59 11.14
CA PRO A 34 7.32 -17.49 11.37
C PRO A 34 8.57 -16.81 11.94
N ALA A 35 8.77 -15.51 11.66
CA ALA A 35 9.93 -14.77 12.14
C ALA A 35 9.77 -14.25 13.58
N MET A 36 8.55 -14.26 14.13
CA MET A 36 8.29 -13.75 15.47
C MET A 36 8.61 -14.76 16.55
N PRO A 37 9.19 -14.31 17.70
CA PRO A 37 9.30 -15.17 18.88
C PRO A 37 7.91 -15.57 19.40
N MET A 38 7.77 -16.79 19.90
CA MET A 38 6.51 -17.28 20.45
C MET A 38 5.99 -16.48 21.65
N SER A 39 6.84 -15.67 22.27
CA SER A 39 6.49 -14.82 23.41
C SER A 39 5.84 -13.48 23.02
N VAL A 40 5.75 -13.16 21.74
CA VAL A 40 5.17 -11.88 21.28
C VAL A 40 3.65 -11.97 21.29
N ASP A 41 3.01 -11.03 21.98
CA ASP A 41 1.56 -10.87 21.96
C ASP A 41 1.14 -10.20 20.65
N LEU A 42 0.41 -10.92 19.80
CA LEU A 42 -0.05 -10.43 18.51
C LEU A 42 -1.34 -9.59 18.61
N THR A 43 -1.93 -9.45 19.80
CA THR A 43 -3.19 -8.74 20.00
C THR A 43 -3.02 -7.36 20.63
N GLY A 44 -1.82 -7.01 21.07
CA GLY A 44 -1.52 -5.75 21.76
C GLY A 44 -1.01 -4.65 20.84
N ASP A 45 -0.46 -3.61 21.46
CA ASP A 45 0.09 -2.44 20.77
C ASP A 45 1.19 -2.81 19.76
N ILE A 46 1.99 -3.84 20.06
CA ILE A 46 3.03 -4.32 19.15
C ILE A 46 2.43 -4.75 17.81
N PHE A 47 1.29 -5.43 17.83
CA PHE A 47 0.61 -5.82 16.59
C PHE A 47 0.26 -4.59 15.74
N TRP A 48 -0.40 -3.59 16.33
CA TRP A 48 -0.89 -2.43 15.59
C TRP A 48 0.20 -1.45 15.18
N TYR A 49 1.24 -1.27 16.00
CA TYR A 49 2.27 -0.26 15.76
C TYR A 49 3.55 -0.80 15.12
N VAL A 50 3.76 -2.10 15.12
CA VAL A 50 4.96 -2.72 14.53
C VAL A 50 4.59 -3.73 13.46
N THR A 51 3.75 -4.70 13.78
CA THR A 51 3.46 -5.81 12.87
C THR A 51 2.66 -5.37 11.65
N VAL A 52 1.62 -4.57 11.85
CA VAL A 52 0.79 -4.07 10.74
C VAL A 52 1.60 -3.20 9.77
N PRO A 53 2.35 -2.17 10.23
CA PRO A 53 3.20 -1.39 9.29
C PRO A 53 4.25 -2.24 8.59
N MET A 54 4.83 -3.23 9.23
CA MET A 54 5.80 -4.12 8.60
C MET A 54 5.18 -5.00 7.52
N ALA A 55 3.98 -5.54 7.77
CA ALA A 55 3.25 -6.29 6.76
C ALA A 55 2.89 -5.43 5.56
N GLN A 56 2.47 -4.20 5.80
CA GLN A 56 2.19 -3.21 4.76
C GLN A 56 3.44 -2.88 3.95
N LEU A 57 4.57 -2.68 4.60
CA LEU A 57 5.85 -2.41 3.94
C LEU A 57 6.26 -3.57 3.03
N LEU A 58 6.16 -4.80 3.50
CA LEU A 58 6.50 -5.99 2.71
C LEU A 58 5.58 -6.14 1.50
N ALA A 59 4.27 -5.94 1.68
CA ALA A 59 3.32 -5.96 0.57
C ALA A 59 3.66 -4.87 -0.46
N LEU A 60 3.98 -3.67 -0.01
CA LEU A 60 4.37 -2.57 -0.88
C LEU A 60 5.71 -2.81 -1.57
N ALA A 61 6.63 -3.52 -0.96
CA ALA A 61 7.89 -3.88 -1.62
C ALA A 61 7.64 -4.72 -2.88
N VAL A 62 6.60 -5.54 -2.87
CA VAL A 62 6.21 -6.37 -4.02
C VAL A 62 5.36 -5.58 -5.02
N THR A 63 4.24 -5.01 -4.58
CA THR A 63 3.31 -4.30 -5.47
C THR A 63 3.70 -2.87 -5.74
N GLY A 64 4.29 -2.19 -4.76
CA GLY A 64 4.65 -0.78 -4.85
C GLY A 64 5.75 -0.50 -5.86
N VAL A 65 6.72 -1.39 -5.97
CA VAL A 65 7.77 -1.28 -7.00
C VAL A 65 7.13 -1.35 -8.39
N PHE A 66 6.21 -2.27 -8.59
CA PHE A 66 5.45 -2.40 -9.83
C PHE A 66 4.62 -1.15 -10.11
N ALA A 67 3.84 -0.72 -9.12
CA ALA A 67 2.98 0.45 -9.24
C ALA A 67 3.78 1.73 -9.50
N TRP A 68 4.92 1.87 -8.86
CA TRP A 68 5.81 3.02 -9.03
C TRP A 68 6.27 3.18 -10.47
N PHE A 69 6.71 2.08 -11.10
CA PHE A 69 7.23 2.15 -12.47
C PHE A 69 6.14 2.28 -13.53
N PHE A 70 4.99 1.66 -13.34
CA PHE A 70 4.01 1.47 -14.40
C PHE A 70 2.70 2.24 -14.21
N LEU A 71 2.33 2.64 -13.00
CA LEU A 71 1.00 3.14 -12.71
C LEU A 71 0.92 4.65 -12.46
N GLY A 72 2.05 5.34 -12.49
CA GLY A 72 2.06 6.81 -12.37
C GLY A 72 1.49 7.33 -11.05
N LEU A 73 1.86 6.75 -9.92
CA LEU A 73 1.38 7.14 -8.59
C LEU A 73 1.84 8.53 -8.14
N ALA A 74 2.67 9.21 -8.92
CA ALA A 74 2.99 10.62 -8.69
C ALA A 74 1.77 11.53 -8.88
N GLN A 75 0.77 11.10 -9.65
CA GLN A 75 -0.46 11.84 -9.86
C GLN A 75 -1.42 11.59 -8.69
N ILE A 76 -1.89 12.68 -8.07
CA ILE A 76 -2.75 12.60 -6.89
C ILE A 76 -4.02 11.75 -7.11
N PRO A 77 -4.80 11.91 -8.21
CA PRO A 77 -5.98 11.08 -8.41
C PRO A 77 -5.68 9.58 -8.47
N ARG A 78 -4.57 9.20 -9.06
CA ARG A 78 -4.14 7.80 -9.15
C ARG A 78 -3.73 7.24 -7.79
N LEU A 79 -2.97 8.03 -7.04
CA LEU A 79 -2.55 7.67 -5.69
C LEU A 79 -3.74 7.50 -4.75
N VAL A 80 -4.71 8.42 -4.80
CA VAL A 80 -5.94 8.34 -4.00
C VAL A 80 -6.76 7.10 -4.36
N THR A 81 -6.88 6.78 -5.63
CA THR A 81 -7.58 5.57 -6.08
C THR A 81 -6.90 4.30 -5.56
N PHE A 82 -5.58 4.23 -5.64
CA PHE A 82 -4.79 3.13 -5.09
C PHE A 82 -5.03 2.98 -3.58
N TRP A 83 -4.94 4.09 -2.84
CA TRP A 83 -5.18 4.12 -1.40
C TRP A 83 -6.59 3.67 -1.05
N LEU A 84 -7.61 4.18 -1.74
CA LEU A 84 -9.00 3.80 -1.50
C LEU A 84 -9.23 2.31 -1.72
N CYS A 85 -8.72 1.74 -2.80
CA CYS A 85 -8.88 0.32 -3.09
C CYS A 85 -8.19 -0.55 -2.04
N TRP A 86 -7.00 -0.16 -1.61
CA TRP A 86 -6.28 -0.85 -0.54
C TRP A 86 -7.06 -0.80 0.78
N VAL A 87 -7.49 0.39 1.20
CA VAL A 87 -8.26 0.57 2.43
C VAL A 87 -9.58 -0.20 2.38
N LEU A 88 -10.31 -0.13 1.27
CA LEU A 88 -11.58 -0.84 1.12
C LEU A 88 -11.40 -2.35 1.22
N ALA A 89 -10.36 -2.89 0.61
CA ALA A 89 -10.09 -4.32 0.65
C ALA A 89 -9.84 -4.82 2.08
N ARG A 90 -9.20 -4.02 2.92
CA ARG A 90 -8.83 -4.40 4.29
C ARG A 90 -9.86 -4.01 5.32
N VAL A 91 -10.44 -2.82 5.23
CA VAL A 91 -11.45 -2.35 6.19
C VAL A 91 -12.68 -3.25 6.17
N THR A 92 -13.11 -3.70 4.99
CA THR A 92 -14.22 -4.64 4.87
C THR A 92 -13.92 -5.93 5.65
N PHE A 93 -12.72 -6.47 5.52
CA PHE A 93 -12.29 -7.65 6.26
C PHE A 93 -12.22 -7.38 7.77
N LEU A 94 -11.59 -6.27 8.17
CA LEU A 94 -11.42 -5.91 9.58
C LEU A 94 -12.77 -5.72 10.28
N LEU A 95 -13.73 -5.12 9.63
CA LEU A 95 -15.07 -4.95 10.18
C LEU A 95 -15.82 -6.27 10.32
N GLN A 96 -15.59 -7.23 9.42
CA GLN A 96 -16.21 -8.55 9.50
C GLN A 96 -15.69 -9.38 10.69
N VAL A 97 -14.45 -9.17 11.12
CA VAL A 97 -13.87 -9.85 12.28
C VAL A 97 -14.03 -9.07 13.58
N HIS A 98 -14.97 -8.13 13.61
CA HIS A 98 -15.36 -7.37 14.81
C HIS A 98 -14.22 -6.58 15.48
N ASN A 99 -13.30 -6.02 14.71
CA ASN A 99 -12.26 -5.16 15.28
C ASN A 99 -12.86 -3.83 15.76
N PRO A 100 -12.37 -3.26 16.88
CA PRO A 100 -12.77 -1.94 17.33
C PRO A 100 -12.48 -0.86 16.27
N VAL A 101 -13.32 0.18 16.25
CA VAL A 101 -13.15 1.30 15.32
C VAL A 101 -11.77 1.96 15.48
N GLU A 102 -11.25 2.02 16.71
CA GLU A 102 -9.91 2.56 17.00
C GLU A 102 -8.81 1.82 16.26
N ASP A 103 -8.88 0.50 16.23
CA ASP A 103 -7.91 -0.35 15.53
C ASP A 103 -7.98 -0.12 14.02
N VAL A 104 -9.18 0.00 13.47
CA VAL A 104 -9.39 0.34 12.06
C VAL A 104 -8.79 1.72 11.75
N ALA A 105 -8.96 2.69 12.64
CA ALA A 105 -8.39 4.04 12.49
C ALA A 105 -6.87 4.00 12.44
N ILE A 106 -6.22 3.22 13.32
CA ILE A 106 -4.76 3.03 13.31
C ILE A 106 -4.30 2.41 11.99
N TYR A 107 -5.02 1.42 11.50
CA TYR A 107 -4.74 0.80 10.22
C TYR A 107 -4.80 1.80 9.07
N VAL A 108 -5.85 2.62 9.02
CA VAL A 108 -6.02 3.65 7.99
C VAL A 108 -4.91 4.69 8.06
N LEU A 109 -4.49 5.10 9.26
CA LEU A 109 -3.37 6.02 9.45
C LEU A 109 -2.06 5.47 8.86
N TRP A 110 -1.73 4.22 9.12
CA TRP A 110 -0.54 3.59 8.55
C TRP A 110 -0.63 3.46 7.04
N THR A 111 -1.78 3.09 6.51
CA THR A 111 -2.01 3.01 5.06
C THR A 111 -1.82 4.38 4.40
N THR A 112 -2.35 5.43 5.03
CA THR A 112 -2.19 6.82 4.56
C THR A 112 -0.72 7.24 4.57
N PHE A 113 0.01 6.93 5.65
CA PHE A 113 1.43 7.21 5.76
C PHE A 113 2.22 6.60 4.61
N TRP A 114 2.03 5.32 4.34
CA TRP A 114 2.73 4.63 3.25
C TRP A 114 2.38 5.21 1.88
N CYS A 115 1.12 5.55 1.65
CA CYS A 115 0.69 6.14 0.39
C CYS A 115 1.29 7.53 0.18
N VAL A 116 1.33 8.37 1.21
CA VAL A 116 1.99 9.68 1.14
C VAL A 116 3.47 9.51 0.83
N LEU A 117 4.14 8.58 1.50
CA LEU A 117 5.55 8.32 1.25
C LEU A 117 5.82 7.87 -0.20
N ILE A 118 5.01 6.95 -0.73
CA ILE A 118 5.11 6.49 -2.12
C ILE A 118 4.88 7.66 -3.08
N GLY A 119 3.88 8.48 -2.84
CA GLY A 119 3.57 9.65 -3.67
C GLY A 119 4.71 10.65 -3.70
N VAL A 120 5.32 10.93 -2.56
CA VAL A 120 6.49 11.82 -2.46
C VAL A 120 7.69 11.24 -3.21
N LEU A 121 7.99 9.97 -2.99
CA LEU A 121 9.11 9.30 -3.67
C LEU A 121 8.91 9.25 -5.19
N ALA A 122 7.68 9.00 -5.65
CA ALA A 122 7.37 8.99 -7.09
C ALA A 122 7.56 10.37 -7.72
N ARG A 123 7.19 11.44 -7.02
CA ARG A 123 7.39 12.81 -7.47
C ARG A 123 8.87 13.18 -7.52
N VAL A 124 9.63 12.84 -6.49
CA VAL A 124 11.08 13.09 -6.44
C VAL A 124 11.79 12.38 -7.60
N LYS A 125 11.43 11.12 -7.85
CA LYS A 125 11.98 10.37 -8.98
C LYS A 125 11.63 11.00 -10.32
N GLY A 126 10.40 11.47 -10.50
CA GLY A 126 9.95 12.15 -11.71
C GLY A 126 10.72 13.46 -11.95
N ALA A 127 10.92 14.26 -10.92
CA ALA A 127 11.71 15.48 -10.98
C ALA A 127 13.16 15.20 -11.35
N THR A 128 13.80 14.20 -10.75
CA THR A 128 15.18 13.80 -11.06
C THR A 128 15.32 13.33 -12.51
N ALA A 129 14.36 12.54 -13.00
CA ALA A 129 14.34 12.08 -14.39
C ALA A 129 14.22 13.25 -15.37
N ALA A 130 13.37 14.24 -15.06
CA ALA A 130 13.21 15.45 -15.88
C ALA A 130 14.49 16.28 -15.91
N GLU A 131 15.20 16.44 -14.80
CA GLU A 131 16.51 17.12 -14.75
C GLU A 131 17.56 16.42 -15.61
N LEU A 132 17.61 15.11 -15.57
CA LEU A 132 18.55 14.33 -16.38
C LEU A 132 18.25 14.44 -17.88
N ASP A 133 16.99 14.48 -18.27
CA ASP A 133 16.58 14.69 -19.66
C ASP A 133 16.97 16.08 -20.16
N ASP A 134 16.84 17.13 -19.33
CA ASP A 134 17.24 18.49 -19.67
C ASP A 134 18.76 18.65 -19.85
N LYS A 135 19.56 17.83 -19.15
CA LYS A 135 21.03 17.85 -19.24
C LYS A 135 21.58 16.97 -20.37
N GLY A 136 20.75 16.11 -20.89
CA GLY A 136 21.10 15.22 -22.00
C GLY A 136 20.82 15.86 -23.33
#